data_1e913e8b6133eb77105884800bddc44b
#
_entry.id   1e913e8b6133eb77105884800bddc44b
#
_cell.length_a   1.000
_cell.length_b   1.000
_cell.length_c   1.000
_cell.angle_alpha   90.00
_cell.angle_beta   90.00
_cell.angle_gamma   90.00
#
_symmetry.space_group_name_H-M   'P 1'
#
loop_
_entity.id
_entity.type
_entity.pdbx_description
1 polymer ?
#
loop_
_entity_poly.entity_id
_entity_poly.type
_entity_poly.pdbx_seq_one_letter_code
_entity_poly.pdbx_strand_id
1 'polypeptide(L)'
;MGNCKVIMVTSCKGGVGKSTVSANLGIRLALDGWRTLIIDCDFGVRSLDLIMGLEDEVVFDITDIILHGISPEKALIRDSRSENLFFCSAPYSYNNELEPEPFRTAVRDIGEKMNLDYIIIDTPGDTGSPFRLAASAADTALVVSTYQPASIRAAERTGILLNELGVQSKYLIINCFSADGIEFGIRPSILEVIDKTCLQLIGIIPYDAALGEQQAK
;
A
#
# COMPACT_ATOMS: atom_id res chain seq x y z
N MET A 1 -21.85 7.67 -11.72
CA MET A 1 -21.13 7.27 -10.49
C MET A 1 -19.71 6.98 -10.88
N GLY A 2 -18.71 7.68 -10.31
CA GLY A 2 -17.30 7.42 -10.58
C GLY A 2 -16.94 6.04 -10.06
N ASN A 3 -16.14 5.30 -10.84
CA ASN A 3 -15.67 3.98 -10.41
C ASN A 3 -14.52 4.21 -9.41
N CYS A 4 -14.71 3.89 -8.12
CA CYS A 4 -13.69 4.00 -7.09
C CYS A 4 -12.45 3.19 -7.51
N LYS A 5 -11.28 3.84 -7.55
CA LYS A 5 -10.02 3.22 -7.98
C LYS A 5 -9.30 2.58 -6.78
N VAL A 6 -9.03 1.28 -6.86
CA VAL A 6 -8.28 0.55 -5.82
C VAL A 6 -6.83 0.39 -6.24
N ILE A 7 -5.92 0.93 -5.42
CA ILE A 7 -4.48 0.93 -5.64
C ILE A 7 -3.80 0.15 -4.52
N MET A 8 -3.16 -0.96 -4.87
CA MET A 8 -2.33 -1.75 -3.96
C MET A 8 -0.91 -1.21 -3.95
N VAL A 9 -0.36 -0.93 -2.77
CA VAL A 9 1.06 -0.59 -2.60
C VAL A 9 1.79 -1.80 -2.02
N THR A 10 2.77 -2.31 -2.74
CA THR A 10 3.32 -3.63 -2.45
C THR A 10 4.81 -3.79 -2.72
N SER A 11 5.40 -4.84 -2.17
CA SER A 11 6.74 -5.35 -2.45
C SER A 11 6.90 -6.70 -1.74
N CYS A 12 7.59 -7.67 -2.36
CA CYS A 12 7.99 -8.91 -1.69
C CYS A 12 9.23 -8.72 -0.79
N LYS A 13 9.42 -7.54 -0.21
CA LYS A 13 10.54 -7.23 0.70
C LYS A 13 10.10 -6.22 1.76
N GLY A 14 10.40 -6.54 3.03
CA GLY A 14 10.22 -5.61 4.15
C GLY A 14 11.19 -4.42 4.10
N GLY A 15 10.82 -3.30 4.71
CA GLY A 15 11.69 -2.13 4.90
C GLY A 15 11.98 -1.30 3.64
N VAL A 16 11.24 -1.45 2.55
CA VAL A 16 11.42 -0.63 1.33
C VAL A 16 10.61 0.67 1.36
N GLY A 17 9.78 0.90 2.39
CA GLY A 17 8.99 2.10 2.57
C GLY A 17 7.58 2.04 2.00
N LYS A 18 6.97 0.85 1.85
CA LYS A 18 5.59 0.68 1.38
C LYS A 18 4.60 1.52 2.17
N SER A 19 4.53 1.31 3.49
CA SER A 19 3.57 1.99 4.37
C SER A 19 3.76 3.51 4.38
N THR A 20 5.00 3.99 4.29
CA THR A 20 5.30 5.42 4.11
C THR A 20 4.75 5.95 2.79
N VAL A 21 4.90 5.18 1.69
CA VAL A 21 4.35 5.54 0.37
C VAL A 21 2.82 5.51 0.43
N SER A 22 2.22 4.47 1.03
CA SER A 22 0.77 4.33 1.16
C SER A 22 0.14 5.49 1.92
N ALA A 23 0.69 5.83 3.09
CA ALA A 23 0.23 6.95 3.92
C ALA A 23 0.32 8.27 3.16
N ASN A 24 1.50 8.61 2.63
CA ASN A 24 1.70 9.89 1.95
C ASN A 24 0.91 10.04 0.65
N LEU A 25 0.74 8.94 -0.12
CA LEU A 25 -0.11 8.95 -1.31
C LEU A 25 -1.57 9.21 -0.95
N GLY A 26 -2.11 8.51 0.05
CA GLY A 26 -3.48 8.70 0.49
C GLY A 26 -3.73 10.08 1.07
N ILE A 27 -2.83 10.58 1.91
CA ILE A 27 -2.90 11.95 2.47
C ILE A 27 -2.88 12.98 1.31
N ARG A 28 -1.99 12.81 0.34
CA ARG A 28 -1.88 13.75 -0.78
C ARG A 28 -3.15 13.77 -1.61
N LEU A 29 -3.70 12.62 -1.97
CA LEU A 29 -4.96 12.54 -2.72
C LEU A 29 -6.10 13.22 -1.96
N ALA A 30 -6.21 13.00 -0.66
CA ALA A 30 -7.24 13.63 0.18
C ALA A 30 -7.08 15.15 0.27
N LEU A 31 -5.84 15.66 0.35
CA LEU A 31 -5.56 17.10 0.33
C LEU A 31 -5.87 17.72 -1.03
N ASP A 32 -5.76 16.97 -2.12
CA ASP A 32 -6.16 17.40 -3.47
C ASP A 32 -7.69 17.32 -3.70
N GLY A 33 -8.46 16.95 -2.67
CA GLY A 33 -9.93 16.93 -2.67
C GLY A 33 -10.57 15.59 -3.02
N TRP A 34 -9.77 14.53 -3.26
CA TRP A 34 -10.29 13.19 -3.55
C TRP A 34 -10.66 12.45 -2.26
N ARG A 35 -11.87 11.90 -2.21
CA ARG A 35 -12.29 11.05 -1.08
C ARG A 35 -11.51 9.75 -1.08
N THR A 36 -10.60 9.59 -0.13
CA THR A 36 -9.59 8.54 -0.12
C THR A 36 -9.66 7.74 1.16
N LEU A 37 -9.66 6.40 1.03
CA LEU A 37 -9.50 5.45 2.13
C LEU A 37 -8.12 4.81 2.04
N ILE A 38 -7.44 4.69 3.17
CA ILE A 38 -6.24 3.87 3.31
C ILE A 38 -6.60 2.64 4.14
N ILE A 39 -6.34 1.44 3.62
CA ILE A 39 -6.55 0.16 4.32
C ILE A 39 -5.18 -0.44 4.65
N ASP A 40 -4.95 -0.74 5.92
CA ASP A 40 -3.79 -1.53 6.34
C ASP A 40 -4.09 -3.02 6.15
N CYS A 41 -3.30 -3.71 5.34
CA CYS A 41 -3.32 -5.17 5.18
C CYS A 41 -2.03 -5.84 5.69
N ASP A 42 -1.20 -5.14 6.48
CA ASP A 42 -0.06 -5.77 7.18
C ASP A 42 -0.54 -6.40 8.50
N PHE A 43 -1.35 -7.45 8.34
CA PHE A 43 -2.07 -8.13 9.42
C PHE A 43 -1.11 -8.67 10.48
N GLY A 44 -1.38 -8.32 11.73
CA GLY A 44 -0.59 -8.70 12.89
C GLY A 44 0.56 -7.75 13.23
N VAL A 45 1.10 -6.99 12.27
CA VAL A 45 2.16 -5.99 12.52
C VAL A 45 1.55 -4.61 12.80
N ARG A 46 0.58 -4.18 11.97
CA ARG A 46 -0.14 -2.90 12.15
C ARG A 46 0.82 -1.72 12.30
N SER A 47 1.60 -1.46 11.27
CA SER A 47 2.54 -0.34 11.30
C SER A 47 1.94 0.97 10.75
N LEU A 48 0.84 0.88 10.01
CA LEU A 48 0.32 2.04 9.29
C LEU A 48 -0.46 3.00 10.20
N ASP A 49 -1.17 2.50 11.22
CA ASP A 49 -1.82 3.32 12.24
C ASP A 49 -0.81 4.16 13.03
N LEU A 50 0.35 3.59 13.40
CA LEU A 50 1.46 4.31 14.03
C LEU A 50 2.03 5.41 13.12
N ILE A 51 2.27 5.09 11.83
CA ILE A 51 2.77 6.06 10.84
C ILE A 51 1.79 7.23 10.67
N MET A 52 0.50 6.94 10.77
CA MET A 52 -0.55 7.94 10.64
C MET A 52 -0.90 8.65 11.96
N GLY A 53 -0.42 8.15 13.12
CA GLY A 53 -0.73 8.68 14.44
C GLY A 53 -2.20 8.47 14.82
N LEU A 54 -2.78 7.32 14.45
CA LEU A 54 -4.17 6.95 14.67
C LEU A 54 -4.34 5.72 15.57
N GLU A 55 -3.26 5.23 16.18
CA GLU A 55 -3.25 4.00 16.97
C GLU A 55 -4.25 4.01 18.14
N ASP A 56 -4.47 5.17 18.76
CA ASP A 56 -5.41 5.33 19.88
C ASP A 56 -6.87 5.47 19.43
N GLU A 57 -7.13 5.69 18.14
CA GLU A 57 -8.47 5.87 17.58
C GLU A 57 -9.06 4.56 17.03
N VAL A 58 -8.26 3.50 16.91
CA VAL A 58 -8.69 2.23 16.30
C VAL A 58 -9.60 1.46 17.28
N VAL A 59 -10.86 1.30 16.89
CA VAL A 59 -11.86 0.48 17.59
C VAL A 59 -12.21 -0.78 16.81
N PHE A 60 -12.32 -0.66 15.49
CA PHE A 60 -12.65 -1.74 14.56
C PHE A 60 -11.59 -1.84 13.46
N ASP A 61 -11.52 -3.01 12.85
CA ASP A 61 -10.61 -3.28 11.75
C ASP A 61 -11.35 -3.81 10.50
N ILE A 62 -10.62 -4.14 9.46
CA ILE A 62 -11.21 -4.61 8.20
C ILE A 62 -11.95 -5.95 8.37
N THR A 63 -11.53 -6.79 9.31
CA THR A 63 -12.19 -8.10 9.55
C THR A 63 -13.53 -7.90 10.24
N ASP A 64 -13.68 -6.89 11.09
CA ASP A 64 -14.95 -6.55 11.72
C ASP A 64 -16.01 -6.14 10.67
N ILE A 65 -15.61 -5.43 9.63
CA ILE A 65 -16.51 -5.10 8.52
C ILE A 65 -16.93 -6.35 7.78
N ILE A 66 -15.97 -7.22 7.43
CA ILE A 66 -16.19 -8.34 6.50
C ILE A 66 -16.85 -9.52 7.21
N LEU A 67 -16.39 -9.90 8.41
CA LEU A 67 -16.83 -11.10 9.11
C LEU A 67 -17.98 -10.83 10.10
N HIS A 68 -18.00 -9.64 10.69
CA HIS A 68 -18.97 -9.29 11.74
C HIS A 68 -20.03 -8.28 11.28
N GLY A 69 -19.96 -7.80 10.04
CA GLY A 69 -20.98 -6.92 9.46
C GLY A 69 -21.03 -5.53 10.09
N ILE A 70 -19.94 -5.07 10.71
CA ILE A 70 -19.84 -3.70 11.21
C ILE A 70 -19.90 -2.75 10.00
N SER A 71 -20.75 -1.70 10.11
CA SER A 71 -20.88 -0.77 9.01
C SER A 71 -19.61 0.05 8.79
N PRO A 72 -19.23 0.37 7.54
CA PRO A 72 -18.03 1.17 7.24
C PRO A 72 -18.02 2.52 7.96
N GLU A 73 -19.17 3.17 8.11
CA GLU A 73 -19.29 4.47 8.77
C GLU A 73 -18.88 4.44 10.26
N LYS A 74 -18.95 3.25 10.88
CA LYS A 74 -18.54 3.06 12.28
C LYS A 74 -17.08 2.58 12.39
N ALA A 75 -16.63 1.80 11.41
CA ALA A 75 -15.32 1.16 11.46
C ALA A 75 -14.20 2.06 10.92
N LEU A 76 -14.53 2.96 9.97
CA LEU A 76 -13.52 3.83 9.38
C LEU A 76 -13.24 5.04 10.26
N ILE A 77 -11.97 5.30 10.49
CA ILE A 77 -11.49 6.50 11.19
C ILE A 77 -11.39 7.63 10.18
N ARG A 78 -11.92 8.80 10.55
CA ARG A 78 -11.74 10.01 9.76
C ARG A 78 -10.51 10.75 10.26
N ASP A 79 -9.53 10.90 9.40
CA ASP A 79 -8.28 11.56 9.75
C ASP A 79 -8.44 13.09 9.85
N SER A 80 -7.89 13.68 10.90
CA SER A 80 -8.02 15.12 11.18
C SER A 80 -7.31 16.02 10.16
N ARG A 81 -6.37 15.49 9.37
CA ARG A 81 -5.62 16.23 8.34
C ARG A 81 -6.47 16.63 7.14
N SER A 82 -7.55 15.87 6.85
CA SER A 82 -8.48 16.17 5.75
C SER A 82 -9.84 15.51 5.99
N GLU A 83 -10.92 16.22 5.72
CA GLU A 83 -12.28 15.63 5.76
C GLU A 83 -12.51 14.55 4.69
N ASN A 84 -11.61 14.47 3.68
CA ASN A 84 -11.65 13.48 2.62
C ASN A 84 -10.78 12.25 2.90
N LEU A 85 -10.07 12.19 4.05
CA LEU A 85 -9.18 11.10 4.39
C LEU A 85 -9.81 10.15 5.41
N PHE A 86 -9.85 8.86 5.05
CA PHE A 86 -10.34 7.78 5.90
C PHE A 86 -9.26 6.71 6.06
N PHE A 87 -9.28 6.05 7.19
CA PHE A 87 -8.36 4.96 7.53
C PHE A 87 -9.12 3.73 8.04
N CYS A 88 -8.67 2.54 7.63
CA CYS A 88 -9.14 1.26 8.13
C CYS A 88 -7.94 0.44 8.58
N SER A 89 -7.95 0.03 9.85
CA SER A 89 -6.84 -0.71 10.44
C SER A 89 -6.84 -2.19 10.05
N ALA A 90 -5.65 -2.81 10.14
CA ALA A 90 -5.48 -4.24 10.12
C ALA A 90 -5.88 -4.88 11.46
N PRO A 91 -6.27 -6.18 11.50
CA PRO A 91 -6.44 -6.91 12.75
C PRO A 91 -5.10 -7.18 13.44
N TYR A 92 -5.09 -7.21 14.78
CA TYR A 92 -3.93 -7.62 15.57
C TYR A 92 -3.62 -9.11 15.45
N SER A 93 -4.63 -9.93 15.22
CA SER A 93 -4.51 -11.37 15.07
C SER A 93 -5.30 -11.83 13.86
N TYR A 94 -4.71 -12.64 13.03
CA TYR A 94 -5.32 -13.11 11.80
C TYR A 94 -4.99 -14.57 11.53
N ASN A 95 -6.03 -15.41 11.41
CA ASN A 95 -5.93 -16.86 11.22
C ASN A 95 -6.28 -17.29 9.78
N ASN A 96 -6.05 -16.42 8.78
CA ASN A 96 -6.39 -16.65 7.37
C ASN A 96 -7.90 -16.93 7.14
N GLU A 97 -8.76 -16.20 7.84
CA GLU A 97 -10.21 -16.39 7.82
C GLU A 97 -10.88 -15.75 6.58
N LEU A 98 -10.19 -14.79 5.94
CA LEU A 98 -10.71 -14.08 4.78
C LEU A 98 -10.31 -14.78 3.48
N GLU A 99 -11.28 -14.88 2.59
CA GLU A 99 -11.08 -15.34 1.22
C GLU A 99 -11.00 -14.14 0.25
N PRO A 100 -10.32 -14.28 -0.91
CA PRO A 100 -10.13 -13.18 -1.87
C PRO A 100 -11.42 -12.56 -2.38
N GLU A 101 -12.46 -13.34 -2.70
CA GLU A 101 -13.69 -12.82 -3.28
C GLU A 101 -14.55 -12.03 -2.26
N PRO A 102 -14.79 -12.51 -1.03
CA PRO A 102 -15.42 -11.71 0.02
C PRO A 102 -14.67 -10.41 0.32
N PHE A 103 -13.34 -10.46 0.37
CA PHE A 103 -12.52 -9.25 0.59
C PHE A 103 -12.71 -8.24 -0.56
N ARG A 104 -12.61 -8.69 -1.80
CA ARG A 104 -12.82 -7.85 -2.99
C ARG A 104 -14.20 -7.19 -2.97
N THR A 105 -15.24 -7.98 -2.70
CA THR A 105 -16.61 -7.49 -2.63
C THR A 105 -16.76 -6.42 -1.55
N ALA A 106 -16.26 -6.66 -0.34
CA ALA A 106 -16.32 -5.70 0.75
C ALA A 106 -15.58 -4.40 0.42
N VAL A 107 -14.39 -4.47 -0.18
CA VAL A 107 -13.64 -3.26 -0.60
C VAL A 107 -14.44 -2.44 -1.62
N ARG A 108 -15.11 -3.08 -2.58
CA ARG A 108 -15.97 -2.39 -3.55
C ARG A 108 -17.22 -1.78 -2.88
N ASP A 109 -17.88 -2.51 -2.00
CA ASP A 109 -19.05 -2.04 -1.25
C ASP A 109 -18.70 -0.83 -0.35
N ILE A 110 -17.53 -0.85 0.30
CA ILE A 110 -17.03 0.29 1.07
C ILE A 110 -16.85 1.50 0.16
N GLY A 111 -16.21 1.30 -1.01
CA GLY A 111 -16.01 2.36 -2.00
C GLY A 111 -17.31 3.04 -2.43
N GLU A 112 -18.34 2.24 -2.70
CA GLU A 112 -19.67 2.74 -3.10
C GLU A 112 -20.40 3.42 -1.93
N LYS A 113 -20.50 2.77 -0.77
CA LYS A 113 -21.22 3.31 0.41
C LYS A 113 -20.63 4.62 0.91
N MET A 114 -19.31 4.71 0.93
CA MET A 114 -18.59 5.89 1.40
C MET A 114 -18.38 6.93 0.31
N ASN A 115 -18.80 6.66 -0.93
CA ASN A 115 -18.60 7.48 -2.13
C ASN A 115 -17.14 7.89 -2.29
N LEU A 116 -16.24 6.89 -2.28
CA LEU A 116 -14.79 7.09 -2.37
C LEU A 116 -14.36 7.20 -3.83
N ASP A 117 -13.34 8.02 -4.07
CA ASP A 117 -12.65 8.12 -5.35
C ASP A 117 -11.47 7.13 -5.42
N TYR A 118 -10.76 6.97 -4.28
CA TYR A 118 -9.59 6.10 -4.18
C TYR A 118 -9.62 5.25 -2.92
N ILE A 119 -9.14 4.02 -3.05
CA ILE A 119 -8.77 3.14 -1.94
C ILE A 119 -7.32 2.74 -2.12
N ILE A 120 -6.48 3.04 -1.12
CA ILE A 120 -5.07 2.64 -1.08
C ILE A 120 -4.97 1.44 -0.13
N ILE A 121 -4.45 0.31 -0.60
CA ILE A 121 -4.24 -0.88 0.23
C ILE A 121 -2.73 -1.05 0.46
N ASP A 122 -2.30 -0.85 1.71
CA ASP A 122 -0.93 -1.19 2.14
C ASP A 122 -0.79 -2.68 2.40
N THR A 123 0.32 -3.29 1.98
CA THR A 123 0.49 -4.74 2.07
C THR A 123 1.73 -5.13 2.87
N PRO A 124 1.75 -6.36 3.45
CA PRO A 124 2.94 -6.88 4.11
C PRO A 124 4.15 -7.00 3.16
N GLY A 125 5.31 -7.28 3.73
CA GLY A 125 6.55 -7.52 3.00
C GLY A 125 6.71 -8.94 2.46
N ASP A 126 5.68 -9.76 2.52
CA ASP A 126 5.64 -11.13 2.03
C ASP A 126 4.51 -11.35 1.00
N THR A 127 4.28 -12.59 0.59
CA THR A 127 3.28 -12.99 -0.41
C THR A 127 2.19 -13.90 0.15
N GLY A 128 1.97 -13.81 1.44
CA GLY A 128 0.95 -14.57 2.17
C GLY A 128 -0.49 -14.21 1.80
N SER A 129 -1.42 -14.64 2.65
CA SER A 129 -2.86 -14.39 2.45
C SER A 129 -3.19 -12.90 2.30
N PRO A 130 -2.70 -11.96 3.17
CA PRO A 130 -3.04 -10.56 3.04
C PRO A 130 -2.60 -9.92 1.71
N PHE A 131 -1.43 -10.31 1.17
CA PHE A 131 -1.00 -9.89 -0.16
C PHE A 131 -2.00 -10.33 -1.25
N ARG A 132 -2.48 -11.58 -1.19
CA ARG A 132 -3.43 -12.14 -2.16
C ARG A 132 -4.81 -11.48 -2.05
N LEU A 133 -5.25 -11.17 -0.83
CA LEU A 133 -6.48 -10.41 -0.58
C LEU A 133 -6.39 -9.03 -1.24
N ALA A 134 -5.33 -8.28 -0.98
CA ALA A 134 -5.11 -6.97 -1.58
C ALA A 134 -5.06 -7.04 -3.12
N ALA A 135 -4.34 -8.03 -3.67
CA ALA A 135 -4.26 -8.23 -5.12
C ALA A 135 -5.62 -8.53 -5.76
N SER A 136 -6.50 -9.28 -5.07
CA SER A 136 -7.84 -9.60 -5.59
C SER A 136 -8.73 -8.37 -5.77
N ALA A 137 -8.55 -7.34 -4.94
CA ALA A 137 -9.34 -6.11 -4.98
C ALA A 137 -8.71 -5.02 -5.88
N ALA A 138 -7.42 -5.09 -6.18
CA ALA A 138 -6.66 -4.02 -6.81
C ALA A 138 -6.94 -3.86 -8.31
N ASP A 139 -7.16 -2.62 -8.75
CA ASP A 139 -7.14 -2.23 -10.17
C ASP A 139 -5.72 -1.96 -10.65
N THR A 140 -4.87 -1.49 -9.73
CA THR A 140 -3.49 -1.07 -10.02
C THR A 140 -2.59 -1.46 -8.86
N ALA A 141 -1.37 -1.90 -9.14
CA ALA A 141 -0.34 -2.13 -8.14
C ALA A 141 0.84 -1.17 -8.30
N LEU A 142 1.27 -0.55 -7.21
CA LEU A 142 2.49 0.21 -7.09
C LEU A 142 3.53 -0.65 -6.39
N VAL A 143 4.52 -1.13 -7.15
CA VAL A 143 5.62 -1.95 -6.63
C VAL A 143 6.73 -1.03 -6.14
N VAL A 144 6.94 -0.99 -4.82
CA VAL A 144 7.98 -0.17 -4.20
C VAL A 144 9.28 -0.95 -4.11
N SER A 145 10.36 -0.38 -4.62
CA SER A 145 11.71 -0.96 -4.57
C SER A 145 12.74 0.09 -4.17
N THR A 146 13.86 -0.36 -3.64
CA THR A 146 15.07 0.43 -3.45
C THR A 146 16.14 -0.03 -4.44
N TYR A 147 17.30 0.66 -4.49
CA TYR A 147 18.45 0.30 -5.33
C TYR A 147 19.22 -0.96 -4.90
N GLN A 148 18.86 -1.56 -3.77
CA GLN A 148 19.54 -2.76 -3.31
C GLN A 148 19.24 -3.95 -4.25
N PRO A 149 20.24 -4.77 -4.65
CA PRO A 149 20.03 -5.89 -5.56
C PRO A 149 18.92 -6.86 -5.10
N ALA A 150 18.82 -7.11 -3.78
CA ALA A 150 17.76 -7.94 -3.22
C ALA A 150 16.37 -7.31 -3.38
N SER A 151 16.25 -5.96 -3.32
CA SER A 151 14.99 -5.24 -3.51
C SER A 151 14.54 -5.28 -4.97
N ILE A 152 15.48 -5.11 -5.91
CA ILE A 152 15.21 -5.19 -7.36
C ILE A 152 14.72 -6.59 -7.72
N ARG A 153 15.38 -7.64 -7.22
CA ARG A 153 14.93 -9.03 -7.43
C ARG A 153 13.56 -9.29 -6.81
N ALA A 154 13.28 -8.72 -5.65
CA ALA A 154 11.96 -8.81 -5.02
C ALA A 154 10.89 -8.12 -5.88
N ALA A 155 11.19 -6.94 -6.45
CA ALA A 155 10.27 -6.21 -7.33
C ALA A 155 9.96 -6.99 -8.62
N GLU A 156 10.97 -7.60 -9.25
CA GLU A 156 10.80 -8.51 -10.40
C GLU A 156 9.81 -9.65 -10.05
N ARG A 157 10.07 -10.37 -8.95
CA ARG A 157 9.19 -11.45 -8.47
C ARG A 157 7.79 -10.98 -8.15
N THR A 158 7.66 -9.79 -7.55
CA THR A 158 6.35 -9.17 -7.27
C THR A 158 5.60 -8.94 -8.58
N GLY A 159 6.25 -8.40 -9.61
CA GLY A 159 5.65 -8.17 -10.91
C GLY A 159 5.13 -9.44 -11.59
N ILE A 160 5.89 -10.55 -11.49
CA ILE A 160 5.48 -11.87 -11.99
C ILE A 160 4.25 -12.38 -11.24
N LEU A 161 4.29 -12.36 -9.91
CA LEU A 161 3.19 -12.85 -9.08
C LEU A 161 1.90 -12.04 -9.28
N LEU A 162 2.00 -10.72 -9.44
CA LEU A 162 0.84 -9.87 -9.75
C LEU A 162 0.20 -10.23 -11.10
N ASN A 163 1.00 -10.63 -12.11
CA ASN A 163 0.46 -11.16 -13.38
C ASN A 163 -0.34 -12.45 -13.16
N GLU A 164 0.19 -13.38 -12.37
CA GLU A 164 -0.48 -14.65 -12.05
C GLU A 164 -1.80 -14.42 -11.29
N LEU A 165 -1.85 -13.37 -10.46
CA LEU A 165 -3.05 -12.97 -9.71
C LEU A 165 -3.99 -12.07 -10.51
N GLY A 166 -3.70 -11.79 -11.80
CA GLY A 166 -4.58 -11.04 -12.69
C GLY A 166 -4.48 -9.51 -12.58
N VAL A 167 -3.55 -8.95 -11.80
CA VAL A 167 -3.34 -7.50 -11.71
C VAL A 167 -2.54 -7.02 -12.92
N GLN A 168 -3.22 -6.47 -13.93
CA GLN A 168 -2.61 -6.08 -15.20
C GLN A 168 -1.86 -4.74 -15.14
N SER A 169 -2.41 -3.75 -14.44
CA SER A 169 -1.78 -2.43 -14.31
C SER A 169 -0.78 -2.42 -13.15
N LYS A 170 0.52 -2.43 -13.47
CA LYS A 170 1.60 -2.47 -12.48
C LYS A 170 2.66 -1.44 -12.80
N TYR A 171 3.11 -0.72 -11.76
CA TYR A 171 4.10 0.34 -11.90
C TYR A 171 5.17 0.22 -10.83
N LEU A 172 6.37 0.69 -11.16
CA LEU A 172 7.50 0.72 -10.26
C LEU A 172 7.65 2.10 -9.62
N ILE A 173 7.88 2.12 -8.31
CA ILE A 173 8.37 3.27 -7.56
C ILE A 173 9.76 2.92 -7.02
N ILE A 174 10.76 3.74 -7.32
CA ILE A 174 12.09 3.62 -6.72
C ILE A 174 12.15 4.56 -5.53
N ASN A 175 12.21 3.98 -4.33
CA ASN A 175 12.29 4.71 -3.06
C ASN A 175 13.72 4.81 -2.54
N CYS A 176 14.00 5.80 -1.70
CA CYS A 176 15.31 6.09 -1.12
C CYS A 176 16.40 6.24 -2.18
N PHE A 177 16.08 6.92 -3.26
CA PHE A 177 17.02 7.15 -4.35
C PHE A 177 18.15 8.07 -3.93
N SER A 178 19.40 7.66 -4.23
CA SER A 178 20.58 8.52 -4.21
C SER A 178 21.37 8.27 -5.49
N ALA A 179 21.85 9.32 -6.11
CA ALA A 179 22.70 9.22 -7.30
C ALA A 179 24.10 8.69 -6.98
N ASP A 180 24.49 8.67 -5.71
CA ASP A 180 25.82 8.25 -5.28
C ASP A 180 26.15 6.83 -5.73
N GLY A 181 27.29 6.66 -6.36
CA GLY A 181 27.82 5.38 -6.81
C GLY A 181 27.25 4.85 -8.13
N ILE A 182 26.31 5.55 -8.78
CA ILE A 182 25.86 5.18 -10.13
C ILE A 182 26.97 5.42 -11.15
N GLU A 183 27.62 6.57 -11.10
CA GLU A 183 28.71 6.96 -12.00
C GLU A 183 29.91 5.98 -11.96
N PHE A 184 30.13 5.33 -10.84
CA PHE A 184 31.21 4.38 -10.63
C PHE A 184 30.82 2.92 -10.88
N GLY A 185 29.58 2.67 -11.37
CA GLY A 185 29.08 1.29 -11.59
C GLY A 185 28.88 0.47 -10.31
N ILE A 186 28.91 1.12 -9.13
CA ILE A 186 28.68 0.45 -7.82
C ILE A 186 27.19 0.14 -7.64
N ARG A 187 26.33 0.97 -8.22
CA ARG A 187 24.86 0.82 -8.20
C ARG A 187 24.31 0.72 -9.63
N PRO A 188 23.23 -0.04 -9.85
CA PRO A 188 22.62 -0.12 -11.16
C PRO A 188 22.03 1.26 -11.55
N SER A 189 22.06 1.57 -12.83
CA SER A 189 21.35 2.69 -13.40
C SER A 189 19.83 2.49 -13.31
N ILE A 190 19.04 3.58 -13.42
CA ILE A 190 17.57 3.49 -13.45
C ILE A 190 17.09 2.58 -14.58
N LEU A 191 17.73 2.65 -15.76
CA LEU A 191 17.40 1.81 -16.92
C LEU A 191 17.61 0.33 -16.60
N GLU A 192 18.73 -0.02 -15.96
CA GLU A 192 18.97 -1.40 -15.55
C GLU A 192 17.97 -1.93 -14.53
N VAL A 193 17.44 -1.05 -13.64
CA VAL A 193 16.38 -1.43 -12.71
C VAL A 193 15.07 -1.69 -13.45
N ILE A 194 14.71 -0.83 -14.41
CA ILE A 194 13.52 -1.00 -15.25
C ILE A 194 13.63 -2.30 -16.06
N ASP A 195 14.74 -2.53 -16.72
CA ASP A 195 14.97 -3.73 -17.54
C ASP A 195 14.89 -5.01 -16.71
N LYS A 196 15.48 -5.03 -15.49
CA LYS A 196 15.45 -6.19 -14.60
C LYS A 196 14.07 -6.47 -14.02
N THR A 197 13.31 -5.43 -13.70
CA THR A 197 12.00 -5.60 -13.09
C THR A 197 10.88 -5.83 -14.11
N CYS A 198 11.09 -5.43 -15.36
CA CYS A 198 10.08 -5.40 -16.43
C CYS A 198 8.81 -4.62 -16.01
N LEU A 199 8.97 -3.60 -15.15
CA LEU A 199 7.90 -2.73 -14.67
C LEU A 199 8.07 -1.31 -15.20
N GLN A 200 6.98 -0.66 -15.55
CA GLN A 200 7.00 0.74 -15.94
C GLN A 200 7.27 1.63 -14.72
N LEU A 201 8.35 2.41 -14.75
CA LEU A 201 8.65 3.38 -13.71
C LEU A 201 7.69 4.58 -13.79
N ILE A 202 7.06 4.94 -12.65
CA ILE A 202 6.20 6.12 -12.55
C ILE A 202 6.68 7.15 -11.52
N GLY A 203 7.61 6.78 -10.65
CA GLY A 203 8.10 7.70 -9.62
C GLY A 203 9.44 7.31 -9.04
N ILE A 204 10.18 8.33 -8.65
CA ILE A 204 11.43 8.22 -7.90
C ILE A 204 11.30 9.10 -6.66
N ILE A 205 11.48 8.50 -5.48
CA ILE A 205 11.46 9.20 -4.20
C ILE A 205 12.90 9.30 -3.71
N PRO A 206 13.46 10.51 -3.62
CA PRO A 206 14.82 10.72 -3.12
C PRO A 206 14.98 10.23 -1.68
N TYR A 207 16.20 9.84 -1.33
CA TYR A 207 16.55 9.60 0.06
C TYR A 207 16.53 10.92 0.83
N ASP A 208 15.81 10.95 1.95
CA ASP A 208 15.78 12.07 2.88
C ASP A 208 16.17 11.58 4.29
N ALA A 209 17.30 12.06 4.78
CA ALA A 209 17.79 11.68 6.11
C ALA A 209 16.86 12.17 7.25
N ALA A 210 16.16 13.28 7.06
CA ALA A 210 15.26 13.83 8.06
C ALA A 210 14.03 12.93 8.33
N LEU A 211 13.56 12.18 7.32
CA LEU A 211 12.45 11.23 7.49
C LEU A 211 12.82 10.06 8.42
N GLY A 212 14.08 9.59 8.38
CA GLY A 212 14.56 8.52 9.26
C GLY A 212 14.65 8.93 10.74
N GLU A 213 14.96 10.20 11.01
CA GLU A 213 15.04 10.73 12.37
C GLU A 213 13.68 10.99 13.01
N GLN A 214 12.66 11.29 12.19
CA GLN A 214 11.29 11.53 12.68
C GLN A 214 10.54 10.23 13.01
N GLN A 215 10.86 9.12 12.34
CA GLN A 215 10.28 7.80 12.65
C GLN A 215 10.93 7.13 13.88
N ALA A 216 12.04 7.65 14.37
CA ALA A 216 12.75 7.15 15.54
C ALA A 216 12.36 7.85 16.87
N LYS A 217 11.45 8.81 16.82
CA LYS A 217 10.89 9.54 17.97
C LYS A 217 9.45 9.13 18.24
#